data_d7d3d0b8528fd4be987f5ff1065559c0
#
_entry.id   d7d3d0b8528fd4be987f5ff1065559c0
#
_cell.length_a   1.000
_cell.length_b   1.000
_cell.length_c   1.000
_cell.angle_alpha   90.00
_cell.angle_beta   90.00
_cell.angle_gamma   90.00
#
_symmetry.space_group_name_H-M   'P 1'
#
loop_
_entity.id
_entity.type
_entity.pdbx_description
1 polymer ?
#
loop_
_entity_poly.entity_id
_entity_poly.type
_entity_poly.pdbx_seq_one_letter_code
_entity_poly.pdbx_strand_id
1 'polypeptide(L)'
;MTLKTMNDMQEDVDRYIGQFKEGYFSPLSMLARMTEEVGELSREINHVYGEKPKKNEEADKKIEEEMGDILFVLICFANSLDVDLSESFDEIMHKFNTRDKDRWTRIEESEEST
;
A
#
# COMPACT_ATOMS: atom_id res chain seq x y z
N MET A 1 -3.96 12.55 -18.42
CA MET A 1 -3.25 11.91 -17.29
C MET A 1 -2.72 10.56 -17.74
N THR A 2 -1.44 10.32 -17.52
CA THR A 2 -0.81 9.05 -17.90
C THR A 2 -0.97 8.04 -16.75
N LEU A 3 -1.41 6.83 -17.09
CA LEU A 3 -1.49 5.76 -16.09
C LEU A 3 -0.09 5.29 -15.75
N LYS A 4 0.16 5.12 -14.46
CA LYS A 4 1.45 4.64 -13.96
C LYS A 4 1.36 3.18 -13.57
N THR A 5 2.35 2.40 -13.97
CA THR A 5 2.52 1.03 -13.49
C THR A 5 3.22 1.07 -12.13
N MET A 6 3.24 -0.05 -11.44
CA MET A 6 4.00 -0.14 -10.19
C MET A 6 5.49 0.11 -10.43
N ASN A 7 6.02 -0.38 -11.55
CA ASN A 7 7.42 -0.12 -11.90
C ASN A 7 7.68 1.37 -12.09
N ASP A 8 6.75 2.09 -12.72
CA ASP A 8 6.86 3.54 -12.88
C ASP A 8 6.90 4.23 -11.53
N MET A 9 6.07 3.77 -10.59
CA MET A 9 6.03 4.33 -9.24
C MET A 9 7.34 4.10 -8.51
N GLN A 10 7.93 2.90 -8.64
CA GLN A 10 9.22 2.60 -8.04
C GLN A 10 10.33 3.47 -8.64
N GLU A 11 10.29 3.71 -9.95
CA GLU A 11 11.23 4.60 -10.61
C GLU A 11 11.06 6.06 -10.15
N ASP A 12 9.83 6.53 -10.01
CA ASP A 12 9.57 7.90 -9.53
C ASP A 12 10.14 8.11 -8.14
N VAL A 13 9.95 7.14 -7.25
CA VAL A 13 10.48 7.22 -5.89
C VAL A 13 12.00 7.20 -5.90
N ASP A 14 12.58 6.35 -6.73
CA ASP A 14 14.03 6.25 -6.83
C ASP A 14 14.65 7.57 -7.30
N ARG A 15 14.03 8.22 -8.29
CA ARG A 15 14.49 9.53 -8.75
C ARG A 15 14.36 10.58 -7.65
N TYR A 16 13.25 10.54 -6.90
CA TYR A 16 13.02 11.49 -5.82
C TYR A 16 14.08 11.33 -4.71
N ILE A 17 14.28 10.11 -4.24
CA ILE A 17 15.25 9.82 -3.17
C ILE A 17 16.69 10.12 -3.65
N GLY A 18 16.97 9.85 -4.92
CA GLY A 18 18.30 10.06 -5.50
C GLY A 18 18.79 11.52 -5.50
N GLN A 19 17.91 12.46 -5.24
CA GLN A 19 18.28 13.87 -5.13
C GLN A 19 18.98 14.21 -3.81
N PHE A 20 18.89 13.33 -2.82
CA PHE A 20 19.33 13.64 -1.46
C PHE A 20 20.50 12.74 -1.06
N LYS A 21 21.43 13.32 -0.30
CA LYS A 21 22.62 12.58 0.16
C LYS A 21 22.30 11.39 1.06
N GLU A 22 21.25 11.54 1.84
CA GLU A 22 20.85 10.54 2.81
C GLU A 22 20.45 9.23 2.15
N GLY A 23 19.84 9.29 0.95
CA GLY A 23 19.38 8.12 0.24
C GLY A 23 18.31 7.37 1.01
N TYR A 24 18.19 6.07 0.77
CA TYR A 24 17.25 5.23 1.50
C TYR A 24 17.73 4.95 2.92
N PHE A 25 16.80 4.95 3.85
CA PHE A 25 17.11 4.60 5.24
C PHE A 25 17.33 3.09 5.35
N SER A 26 17.88 2.66 6.48
CA SER A 26 18.11 1.23 6.74
C SER A 26 16.80 0.45 6.78
N PRO A 27 16.82 -0.87 6.54
CA PRO A 27 15.61 -1.69 6.61
C PRO A 27 14.86 -1.57 7.93
N LEU A 28 15.57 -1.53 9.06
CA LEU A 28 14.90 -1.36 10.36
C LEU A 28 14.24 0.00 10.49
N SER A 29 14.86 1.06 9.99
CA SER A 29 14.26 2.40 10.00
C SER A 29 13.02 2.45 9.10
N MET A 30 13.08 1.80 7.94
CA MET A 30 11.94 1.73 7.03
C MET A 30 10.78 0.96 7.65
N LEU A 31 11.07 -0.13 8.35
CA LEU A 31 10.04 -0.91 9.04
C LEU A 31 9.37 -0.07 10.14
N ALA A 32 10.17 0.65 10.92
CA ALA A 32 9.63 1.53 11.96
C ALA A 32 8.73 2.61 11.34
N ARG A 33 9.17 3.20 10.24
CA ARG A 33 8.39 4.22 9.52
C ARG A 33 7.08 3.63 9.01
N MET A 34 7.12 2.43 8.44
CA MET A 34 5.92 1.74 7.96
C MET A 34 4.92 1.56 9.11
N THR A 35 5.39 1.11 10.26
CA THR A 35 4.55 0.91 11.43
C THR A 35 3.90 2.22 11.89
N GLU A 36 4.66 3.31 11.88
CA GLU A 36 4.13 4.63 12.22
C GLU A 36 3.02 5.06 11.27
N GLU A 37 3.24 4.91 9.97
CA GLU A 37 2.25 5.31 8.96
C GLU A 37 0.97 4.48 9.06
N VAL A 38 1.10 3.17 9.31
CA VAL A 38 -0.06 2.31 9.53
C VAL A 38 -0.82 2.76 10.79
N GLY A 39 -0.09 3.13 11.84
CA GLY A 39 -0.70 3.68 13.06
C GLY A 39 -1.48 4.96 12.80
N GLU A 40 -0.94 5.85 11.98
CA GLU A 40 -1.63 7.09 11.60
C GLU A 40 -2.89 6.82 10.79
N LEU A 41 -2.83 5.84 9.87
CA LEU A 41 -4.02 5.42 9.14
C LEU A 41 -5.08 4.88 10.10
N SER A 42 -4.67 4.02 11.04
CA SER A 42 -5.58 3.47 12.05
C SER A 42 -6.29 4.58 12.82
N ARG A 43 -5.53 5.61 13.19
CA ARG A 43 -6.07 6.77 13.91
C ARG A 43 -7.13 7.48 13.09
N GLU A 44 -6.86 7.72 11.81
CA GLU A 44 -7.80 8.42 10.95
C GLU A 44 -9.05 7.56 10.66
N ILE A 45 -8.90 6.27 10.48
CA ILE A 45 -10.02 5.35 10.32
C ILE A 45 -10.90 5.38 11.58
N ASN A 46 -10.27 5.39 12.76
CA ASN A 46 -11.00 5.45 14.02
C ASN A 46 -11.75 6.79 14.18
N HIS A 47 -11.19 7.90 13.69
CA HIS A 47 -11.84 9.19 13.72
C HIS A 47 -13.10 9.22 12.86
N VAL A 48 -13.09 8.55 11.72
CA VAL A 48 -14.22 8.58 10.78
C VAL A 48 -15.26 7.52 11.12
N TYR A 49 -14.83 6.31 11.47
CA TYR A 49 -15.71 5.15 11.63
C TYR A 49 -15.80 4.61 13.06
N GLY A 50 -15.01 5.16 13.98
CA GLY A 50 -14.97 4.70 15.36
C GLY A 50 -16.06 5.32 16.23
N GLU A 51 -16.02 5.04 17.53
CA GLU A 51 -17.00 5.52 18.50
C GLU A 51 -16.95 7.03 18.72
N LYS A 52 -15.82 7.66 18.47
CA LYS A 52 -15.65 9.10 18.60
C LYS A 52 -15.18 9.69 17.28
N PRO A 53 -16.06 9.70 16.28
CA PRO A 53 -15.65 10.20 14.98
C PRO A 53 -15.32 11.69 15.02
N LYS A 54 -14.32 12.06 14.27
CA LYS A 54 -13.94 13.44 14.09
C LYS A 54 -14.91 14.09 13.12
N LYS A 55 -15.59 15.13 13.54
CA LYS A 55 -16.51 15.89 12.68
C LYS A 55 -15.69 16.87 11.85
N ASN A 56 -15.07 16.37 10.82
CA ASN A 56 -14.22 17.21 9.99
C ASN A 56 -14.26 16.67 8.57
N GLU A 57 -14.62 17.54 7.63
CA GLU A 57 -14.66 17.20 6.22
C GLU A 57 -13.30 16.77 5.68
N GLU A 58 -12.21 17.15 6.36
CA GLU A 58 -10.86 16.79 5.98
C GLU A 58 -10.51 15.35 6.36
N ALA A 59 -11.32 14.67 7.16
CA ALA A 59 -11.02 13.32 7.62
C ALA A 59 -10.85 12.31 6.48
N ASP A 60 -11.73 12.34 5.47
CA ASP A 60 -11.64 11.43 4.32
C ASP A 60 -10.37 11.68 3.52
N LYS A 61 -10.03 12.94 3.32
CA LYS A 61 -8.81 13.32 2.63
C LYS A 61 -7.58 12.86 3.39
N LYS A 62 -7.65 12.90 4.72
CA LYS A 62 -6.57 12.45 5.57
C LYS A 62 -6.33 10.95 5.43
N ILE A 63 -7.39 10.16 5.30
CA ILE A 63 -7.28 8.71 5.06
C ILE A 63 -6.54 8.46 3.75
N GLU A 64 -6.89 9.17 2.69
CA GLU A 64 -6.22 9.04 1.39
C GLU A 64 -4.74 9.38 1.48
N GLU A 65 -4.40 10.45 2.20
CA GLU A 65 -3.02 10.85 2.42
C GLU A 65 -2.23 9.79 3.16
N GLU A 66 -2.82 9.21 4.21
CA GLU A 66 -2.14 8.16 4.97
C GLU A 66 -1.92 6.89 4.15
N MET A 67 -2.89 6.54 3.30
CA MET A 67 -2.70 5.41 2.38
C MET A 67 -1.58 5.70 1.39
N GLY A 68 -1.51 6.93 0.87
CA GLY A 68 -0.43 7.35 -0.01
C GLY A 68 0.92 7.29 0.67
N ASP A 69 1.00 7.73 1.92
CA ASP A 69 2.24 7.68 2.71
C ASP A 69 2.70 6.24 2.93
N ILE A 70 1.76 5.33 3.22
CA ILE A 70 2.09 3.90 3.38
C ILE A 70 2.65 3.35 2.08
N LEU A 71 2.00 3.65 0.97
CA LEU A 71 2.47 3.18 -0.34
C LEU A 71 3.87 3.73 -0.64
N PHE A 72 4.10 5.00 -0.37
CA PHE A 72 5.41 5.62 -0.59
C PHE A 72 6.50 4.91 0.23
N VAL A 73 6.24 4.70 1.52
CA VAL A 73 7.22 4.04 2.39
C VAL A 73 7.46 2.60 1.95
N LEU A 74 6.39 1.90 1.55
CA LEU A 74 6.54 0.53 1.03
C LEU A 74 7.41 0.50 -0.22
N ILE A 75 7.22 1.45 -1.12
CA ILE A 75 8.03 1.54 -2.34
C ILE A 75 9.50 1.85 -1.98
N CYS A 76 9.74 2.78 -1.06
CA CYS A 76 11.09 3.05 -0.57
C CYS A 76 11.74 1.79 -0.02
N PHE A 77 11.00 1.04 0.77
CA PHE A 77 11.46 -0.21 1.37
C PHE A 77 11.84 -1.21 0.28
N ALA A 78 10.94 -1.40 -0.69
CA ALA A 78 11.18 -2.31 -1.81
C ALA A 78 12.40 -1.91 -2.61
N ASN A 79 12.52 -0.62 -2.95
CA ASN A 79 13.66 -0.13 -3.72
C ASN A 79 14.98 -0.35 -2.98
N SER A 80 14.99 -0.12 -1.67
CA SER A 80 16.20 -0.29 -0.88
C SER A 80 16.68 -1.74 -0.81
N LEU A 81 15.77 -2.70 -1.01
CA LEU A 81 16.07 -4.12 -0.99
C LEU A 81 16.07 -4.76 -2.38
N ASP A 82 15.96 -3.96 -3.43
CA ASP A 82 15.88 -4.43 -4.82
C ASP A 82 14.72 -5.40 -5.06
N VAL A 83 13.58 -5.12 -4.44
CA VAL A 83 12.36 -5.91 -4.63
C VAL A 83 11.50 -5.28 -5.71
N ASP A 84 11.10 -6.09 -6.70
CA ASP A 84 10.15 -5.67 -7.73
C ASP A 84 8.73 -5.96 -7.22
N LEU A 85 8.00 -4.89 -6.90
CA LEU A 85 6.66 -5.02 -6.33
C LEU A 85 5.63 -5.56 -7.32
N SER A 86 5.83 -5.35 -8.64
CA SER A 86 4.98 -5.98 -9.64
C SER A 86 5.08 -7.49 -9.58
N GLU A 87 6.30 -8.01 -9.52
CA GLU A 87 6.52 -9.45 -9.39
C GLU A 87 5.97 -9.99 -8.08
N SER A 88 6.22 -9.29 -6.98
CA SER A 88 5.72 -9.70 -5.67
C SER A 88 4.20 -9.80 -5.67
N PHE A 89 3.54 -8.81 -6.26
CA PHE A 89 2.08 -8.80 -6.37
C PHE A 89 1.58 -9.96 -7.21
N ASP A 90 2.20 -10.19 -8.37
CA ASP A 90 1.81 -11.27 -9.26
C ASP A 90 1.96 -12.63 -8.58
N GLU A 91 3.03 -12.83 -7.82
CA GLU A 91 3.24 -14.07 -7.08
C GLU A 91 2.15 -14.30 -6.03
N ILE A 92 1.76 -13.25 -5.31
CA ILE A 92 0.68 -13.33 -4.31
C ILE A 92 -0.65 -13.66 -4.99
N MET A 93 -0.95 -13.02 -6.12
CA MET A 93 -2.19 -13.30 -6.84
C MET A 93 -2.21 -14.72 -7.38
N HIS A 94 -1.08 -15.20 -7.87
CA HIS A 94 -0.97 -16.59 -8.34
C HIS A 94 -1.23 -17.57 -7.19
N LYS A 95 -0.65 -17.31 -6.03
CA LYS A 95 -0.86 -18.12 -4.84
C LYS A 95 -2.34 -18.19 -4.45
N PHE A 96 -3.02 -17.04 -4.42
CA PHE A 96 -4.44 -17.01 -4.07
C PHE A 96 -5.31 -17.72 -5.11
N ASN A 97 -4.97 -17.60 -6.37
CA ASN A 97 -5.74 -18.20 -7.46
C ASN A 97 -5.48 -19.70 -7.65
N THR A 98 -4.43 -20.22 -7.03
CA THR A 98 -4.10 -21.66 -7.13
C THR A 98 -4.22 -22.36 -5.79
N ARG A 99 -3.29 -22.09 -4.86
CA ARG A 99 -3.26 -22.78 -3.57
C ARG A 99 -4.48 -22.50 -2.70
N ASP A 100 -4.90 -21.24 -2.66
CA ASP A 100 -5.98 -20.80 -1.78
C ASP A 100 -7.30 -20.54 -2.51
N LYS A 101 -7.46 -21.07 -3.72
CA LYS A 101 -8.61 -20.76 -4.58
C LYS A 101 -9.97 -21.15 -4.00
N ASP A 102 -10.01 -22.12 -3.11
CA ASP A 102 -11.25 -22.59 -2.49
C ASP A 102 -11.36 -22.23 -1.01
N ARG A 103 -10.49 -21.36 -0.54
CA ARG A 103 -10.50 -20.94 0.86
C ARG A 103 -11.78 -20.20 1.26
N TRP A 104 -12.32 -19.41 0.35
CA TRP A 104 -13.54 -18.65 0.57
C TRP A 104 -14.68 -19.26 -0.24
N THR A 105 -15.93 -18.93 0.15
CA THR A 105 -17.11 -19.46 -0.55
C THR A 105 -17.28 -18.77 -1.90
N ARG A 106 -17.25 -19.57 -2.97
CA ARG A 106 -17.40 -19.03 -4.32
C ARG A 106 -18.85 -18.72 -4.62
N ILE A 107 -19.07 -17.67 -5.42
CA ILE A 107 -20.37 -17.40 -6.01
C ILE A 107 -20.60 -18.49 -7.05
N GLU A 108 -21.81 -19.08 -7.09
CA GLU A 108 -22.14 -20.13 -8.05
C GLU A 108 -22.16 -19.56 -9.47
N GLU A 109 -21.71 -20.37 -10.43
CA GLU A 109 -21.60 -19.95 -11.83
C GLU A 109 -22.95 -19.48 -12.41
N SER A 110 -24.06 -20.10 -12.00
CA SER A 110 -25.40 -19.70 -12.44
C SER A 110 -25.78 -18.31 -11.99
N GLU A 111 -25.20 -17.84 -10.87
CA GLU A 111 -25.41 -16.48 -10.35
C GLU A 111 -24.57 -15.47 -11.12
N GLU A 112 -23.39 -15.87 -11.53
CA GLU A 112 -22.49 -15.03 -12.30
C GLU A 112 -22.97 -14.76 -13.72
N SER A 113 -23.68 -15.74 -14.31
CA SER A 113 -24.15 -15.61 -15.68
C SER A 113 -25.40 -14.75 -15.84
N THR A 114 -26.00 -14.34 -14.75
CA THR A 114 -27.16 -13.44 -14.79
C THR A 114 -26.74 -12.01 -14.56
#